data_326a9d9fff0c46fff8c3e0cc525ac4bd
#
_entry.id   326a9d9fff0c46fff8c3e0cc525ac4bd
#
_cell.length_a   1.000
_cell.length_b   1.000
_cell.length_c   1.000
_cell.angle_alpha   90.00
_cell.angle_beta   90.00
_cell.angle_gamma   90.00
#
_symmetry.space_group_name_H-M   'P 1'
#
loop_
_entity.id
_entity.type
_entity.pdbx_description
1 polymer ?
#
loop_
_entity_poly.entity_id
_entity_poly.type
_entity_poly.pdbx_seq_one_letter_code
_entity_poly.pdbx_strand_id
1 'polypeptide(L)'
;MEFLKLKHSKKDDIMLINIIYNQPSPDTNWTDTIDVIYKDLSTGEKHLETIVNPHMNVYFTKPEYQNYDYPKYVLPLEQVEIKSISCKNAPGDIAKIAGGQYLNYYNQCKNNRNRKAMKNLHKYKYVMASDYDPESYYRIQCSCHYLNDKPKPIDKLYSDIEVDGINVEGMVANGEAPINAITLIDEKTRVSYTFALRNENNPQIQMLENDLDGFVNECHEMFDESYGSFDYKIMFYDEKDEIKMLMDYFNLIHILKRDFITFWNMNFDANYMMDRIKELGYNPADIMCHPDFKLKKCYYYEDRKNFTAKLKKDWFTISDYTVYIDQMIVYAQVRKGKSELGSVRLNVIGKEELGDEKLDYTEEANIKTLPYVNYKKFLLYNIKDVLLQYGIERKTSDLDNLYTRSIMNSVPYKKVFSQTALLRNRCYVDYLKQGYIIGNNINIDYERDFNEPEEEEEEKFSGAFN
;
A
#
# COMPACT_ATOMS: atom_id res chain seq x y z
N MET A 1 -27.32 -4.45 -15.48
CA MET A 1 -26.19 -4.08 -14.63
C MET A 1 -25.04 -5.01 -14.97
N GLU A 2 -24.00 -4.55 -15.68
CA GLU A 2 -22.80 -5.35 -15.84
C GLU A 2 -22.00 -5.19 -14.55
N PHE A 3 -22.03 -6.23 -13.74
CA PHE A 3 -21.18 -6.31 -12.55
C PHE A 3 -19.79 -6.75 -12.95
N LEU A 4 -18.79 -6.35 -12.14
CA LEU A 4 -17.45 -6.93 -12.23
C LEU A 4 -17.55 -8.46 -12.25
N LYS A 5 -17.08 -9.09 -13.33
CA LYS A 5 -17.01 -10.56 -13.44
C LYS A 5 -15.54 -10.96 -13.40
N LEU A 6 -15.14 -11.57 -12.31
CA LEU A 6 -13.82 -12.17 -12.18
C LEU A 6 -13.82 -13.56 -12.84
N LYS A 7 -12.85 -13.82 -13.73
CA LYS A 7 -12.85 -14.99 -14.62
C LYS A 7 -12.66 -16.32 -13.87
N HIS A 8 -11.90 -16.30 -12.78
CA HIS A 8 -11.45 -17.48 -12.05
C HIS A 8 -12.07 -17.58 -10.65
N SER A 9 -13.28 -17.01 -10.45
CA SER A 9 -13.87 -16.98 -9.12
C SER A 9 -15.32 -17.44 -9.08
N LYS A 10 -15.64 -18.22 -8.05
CA LYS A 10 -17.01 -18.39 -7.58
C LYS A 10 -17.28 -17.38 -6.46
N LYS A 11 -18.53 -17.06 -6.20
CA LYS A 11 -18.92 -16.23 -5.06
C LYS A 11 -18.38 -16.86 -3.76
N ASP A 12 -17.79 -16.05 -2.89
CA ASP A 12 -17.26 -16.44 -1.57
C ASP A 12 -15.96 -17.28 -1.57
N ASP A 13 -15.41 -17.63 -2.75
CA ASP A 13 -14.20 -18.45 -2.87
C ASP A 13 -12.93 -17.63 -3.12
N ILE A 14 -13.00 -16.31 -3.06
CA ILE A 14 -11.85 -15.45 -3.28
C ILE A 14 -11.44 -14.64 -2.04
N MET A 15 -10.16 -14.30 -2.00
CA MET A 15 -9.58 -13.33 -1.09
C MET A 15 -9.03 -12.16 -1.92
N LEU A 16 -9.65 -10.99 -1.80
CA LEU A 16 -9.16 -9.80 -2.49
C LEU A 16 -7.85 -9.34 -1.85
N ILE A 17 -6.79 -9.21 -2.65
CA ILE A 17 -5.49 -8.74 -2.19
C ILE A 17 -5.38 -7.25 -2.43
N ASN A 18 -5.50 -6.80 -3.68
CA ASN A 18 -5.37 -5.38 -4.00
C ASN A 18 -6.18 -4.98 -5.22
N ILE A 19 -6.42 -3.67 -5.36
CA ILE A 19 -6.93 -3.04 -6.56
C ILE A 19 -6.08 -1.80 -6.84
N ILE A 20 -5.57 -1.69 -8.06
CA ILE A 20 -4.71 -0.60 -8.49
C ILE A 20 -5.36 0.11 -9.67
N TYR A 21 -5.66 1.40 -9.54
CA TYR A 21 -6.12 2.22 -10.65
C TYR A 21 -4.93 2.84 -11.38
N ASN A 22 -4.80 2.51 -12.64
CA ASN A 22 -3.79 3.07 -13.54
C ASN A 22 -4.41 4.21 -14.33
N GLN A 23 -4.05 5.45 -13.97
CA GLN A 23 -4.52 6.65 -14.66
C GLN A 23 -3.99 6.69 -16.10
N PRO A 24 -4.73 7.31 -17.04
CA PRO A 24 -4.26 7.45 -18.41
C PRO A 24 -2.98 8.28 -18.47
N SER A 25 -2.02 7.80 -19.23
CA SER A 25 -0.73 8.45 -19.47
C SER A 25 -0.33 8.31 -20.95
N PRO A 26 0.69 9.02 -21.44
CA PRO A 26 1.26 8.80 -22.75
C PRO A 26 1.69 7.34 -22.97
N ASP A 27 2.30 6.71 -21.96
CA ASP A 27 2.79 5.32 -22.02
C ASP A 27 1.66 4.30 -22.19
N THR A 28 0.44 4.66 -21.79
CA THR A 28 -0.75 3.82 -21.92
C THR A 28 -1.61 4.21 -23.13
N ASN A 29 -1.08 5.04 -24.03
CA ASN A 29 -1.86 5.63 -25.12
C ASN A 29 -3.17 6.28 -24.62
N TRP A 30 -3.09 6.98 -23.48
CA TRP A 30 -4.22 7.64 -22.81
C TRP A 30 -5.36 6.69 -22.40
N THR A 31 -5.05 5.41 -22.23
CA THR A 31 -5.98 4.40 -21.74
C THR A 31 -5.80 4.21 -20.24
N ASP A 32 -6.89 4.18 -19.49
CA ASP A 32 -6.86 3.82 -18.07
C ASP A 32 -7.17 2.32 -17.87
N THR A 33 -6.68 1.77 -16.77
CA THR A 33 -6.95 0.38 -16.38
C THR A 33 -7.19 0.25 -14.88
N ILE A 34 -7.90 -0.81 -14.51
CA ILE A 34 -7.96 -1.31 -13.13
C ILE A 34 -7.34 -2.70 -13.11
N ASP A 35 -6.34 -2.88 -12.27
CA ASP A 35 -5.77 -4.19 -11.96
C ASP A 35 -6.40 -4.70 -10.66
N VAL A 36 -7.06 -5.85 -10.74
CA VAL A 36 -7.67 -6.55 -9.60
C VAL A 36 -6.83 -7.78 -9.30
N ILE A 37 -6.28 -7.82 -8.09
CA ILE A 37 -5.43 -8.91 -7.60
C ILE A 37 -6.19 -9.65 -6.52
N TYR A 38 -6.41 -10.93 -6.74
CA TYR A 38 -7.10 -11.80 -5.79
C TYR A 38 -6.48 -13.20 -5.73
N LYS A 39 -6.71 -13.89 -4.62
CA LYS A 39 -6.31 -15.27 -4.38
C LYS A 39 -7.56 -16.14 -4.46
N ASP A 40 -7.52 -17.20 -5.26
CA ASP A 40 -8.51 -18.27 -5.22
C ASP A 40 -8.26 -19.10 -3.95
N LEU A 41 -9.25 -19.20 -3.09
CA LEU A 41 -9.13 -19.90 -1.81
C LEU A 41 -9.13 -21.42 -1.95
N SER A 42 -9.60 -21.96 -3.08
CA SER A 42 -9.65 -23.39 -3.35
C SER A 42 -8.28 -23.93 -3.83
N THR A 43 -7.54 -23.11 -4.58
CA THR A 43 -6.22 -23.47 -5.15
C THR A 43 -5.06 -22.81 -4.41
N GLY A 44 -5.30 -21.69 -3.76
CA GLY A 44 -4.27 -20.82 -3.17
C GLY A 44 -3.53 -19.96 -4.21
N GLU A 45 -3.91 -20.06 -5.49
CA GLU A 45 -3.28 -19.28 -6.57
C GLU A 45 -3.74 -17.83 -6.59
N LYS A 46 -2.82 -16.92 -6.92
CA LYS A 46 -3.12 -15.50 -7.16
C LYS A 46 -3.36 -15.23 -8.62
N HIS A 47 -4.40 -14.45 -8.87
CA HIS A 47 -4.81 -14.02 -10.20
C HIS A 47 -4.74 -12.50 -10.33
N LEU A 48 -4.39 -12.06 -11.53
CA LEU A 48 -4.43 -10.67 -11.97
C LEU A 48 -5.46 -10.54 -13.09
N GLU A 49 -6.46 -9.69 -12.89
CA GLU A 49 -7.38 -9.29 -13.95
C GLU A 49 -7.25 -7.79 -14.23
N THR A 50 -6.94 -7.46 -15.47
CA THR A 50 -6.82 -6.08 -15.94
C THR A 50 -8.07 -5.68 -16.71
N ILE A 51 -8.79 -4.69 -16.21
CA ILE A 51 -9.97 -4.09 -16.86
C ILE A 51 -9.52 -2.84 -17.59
N VAL A 52 -9.67 -2.84 -18.91
CA VAL A 52 -9.28 -1.72 -19.77
C VAL A 52 -10.46 -0.78 -19.95
N ASN A 53 -10.23 0.54 -19.91
CA ASN A 53 -11.25 1.58 -19.94
C ASN A 53 -12.35 1.33 -18.89
N PRO A 54 -11.99 1.27 -17.60
CA PRO A 54 -12.94 0.95 -16.54
C PRO A 54 -14.05 1.98 -16.43
N HIS A 55 -15.24 1.52 -16.07
CA HIS A 55 -16.42 2.33 -15.85
C HIS A 55 -16.91 2.20 -14.43
N MET A 56 -17.57 3.23 -13.94
CA MET A 56 -18.26 3.26 -12.64
C MET A 56 -19.74 3.56 -12.86
N ASN A 57 -20.59 2.96 -12.03
CA ASN A 57 -22.00 3.32 -11.99
C ASN A 57 -22.21 4.52 -11.09
N VAL A 58 -22.89 5.52 -11.60
CA VAL A 58 -23.47 6.62 -10.84
C VAL A 58 -24.98 6.59 -10.99
N TYR A 59 -25.69 7.15 -10.03
CA TYR A 59 -27.12 7.01 -9.92
C TYR A 59 -27.76 8.38 -9.98
N PHE A 60 -28.72 8.56 -10.87
CA PHE A 60 -29.47 9.81 -11.03
C PHE A 60 -30.90 9.60 -10.57
N THR A 61 -31.39 10.46 -9.69
CA THR A 61 -32.80 10.42 -9.27
C THR A 61 -33.70 10.60 -10.49
N LYS A 62 -34.65 9.68 -10.71
CA LYS A 62 -35.60 9.77 -11.81
C LYS A 62 -36.48 11.04 -11.65
N PRO A 63 -36.92 11.69 -12.76
CA PRO A 63 -37.65 12.96 -12.70
C PRO A 63 -38.86 12.95 -11.77
N GLU A 64 -39.61 11.85 -11.76
CA GLU A 64 -40.84 11.70 -10.94
C GLU A 64 -40.56 11.64 -9.44
N TYR A 65 -39.31 11.40 -9.01
CA TYR A 65 -38.90 11.35 -7.62
C TYR A 65 -38.04 12.55 -7.19
N GLN A 66 -37.83 13.52 -8.09
CA GLN A 66 -37.07 14.73 -7.79
C GLN A 66 -37.95 15.68 -6.96
N ASN A 67 -37.54 15.87 -5.70
CA ASN A 67 -38.14 16.89 -4.85
C ASN A 67 -37.11 18.01 -4.64
N TYR A 68 -37.43 19.20 -5.10
CA TYR A 68 -36.53 20.36 -5.06
C TYR A 68 -36.35 20.91 -3.64
N ASP A 69 -37.35 20.75 -2.76
CA ASP A 69 -37.29 21.29 -1.41
C ASP A 69 -36.52 20.37 -0.44
N TYR A 70 -36.62 19.06 -0.65
CA TYR A 70 -35.99 18.06 0.22
C TYR A 70 -35.38 16.91 -0.57
N PRO A 71 -34.17 17.07 -1.13
CA PRO A 71 -33.49 15.97 -1.80
C PRO A 71 -33.17 14.85 -0.79
N LYS A 72 -33.50 13.63 -1.15
CA LYS A 72 -33.26 12.46 -0.30
C LYS A 72 -31.81 12.02 -0.38
N TYR A 73 -31.20 11.76 0.76
CA TYR A 73 -29.83 11.22 0.84
C TYR A 73 -29.77 9.70 0.66
N VAL A 74 -30.88 9.01 0.76
CA VAL A 74 -31.02 7.57 0.57
C VAL A 74 -32.23 7.32 -0.30
N LEU A 75 -32.05 6.59 -1.40
CA LEU A 75 -33.11 6.23 -2.34
C LEU A 75 -33.13 4.75 -2.63
N PRO A 76 -34.32 4.13 -2.76
CA PRO A 76 -34.43 2.80 -3.36
C PRO A 76 -33.85 2.79 -4.78
N LEU A 77 -33.23 1.70 -5.20
CA LEU A 77 -32.69 1.55 -6.55
C LEU A 77 -33.74 1.70 -7.66
N GLU A 78 -35.00 1.42 -7.38
CA GLU A 78 -36.12 1.63 -8.30
C GLU A 78 -36.40 3.11 -8.60
N GLN A 79 -36.01 4.02 -7.70
CA GLN A 79 -36.20 5.47 -7.85
C GLN A 79 -35.07 6.19 -8.56
N VAL A 80 -34.04 5.47 -8.97
CA VAL A 80 -32.88 6.03 -9.66
C VAL A 80 -32.67 5.39 -11.02
N GLU A 81 -32.08 6.15 -11.92
CA GLU A 81 -31.52 5.68 -13.19
C GLU A 81 -30.03 5.43 -13.02
N ILE A 82 -29.55 4.26 -13.40
CA ILE A 82 -28.13 3.90 -13.32
C ILE A 82 -27.46 4.31 -14.63
N LYS A 83 -26.40 5.09 -14.53
CA LYS A 83 -25.56 5.51 -15.65
C LYS A 83 -24.15 4.96 -15.47
N SER A 84 -23.64 4.30 -16.49
CA SER A 84 -22.24 3.87 -16.54
C SER A 84 -21.38 4.99 -17.11
N ILE A 85 -20.39 5.45 -16.35
CA ILE A 85 -19.48 6.53 -16.72
C ILE A 85 -18.03 6.06 -16.73
N SER A 86 -17.20 6.66 -17.58
CA SER A 86 -15.77 6.35 -17.64
C SER A 86 -15.03 6.83 -16.39
N CYS A 87 -14.20 5.98 -15.80
CA CYS A 87 -13.39 6.36 -14.62
C CYS A 87 -12.49 7.57 -14.92
N LYS A 88 -11.87 7.63 -16.10
CA LYS A 88 -10.96 8.73 -16.48
C LYS A 88 -11.65 10.05 -16.71
N ASN A 89 -12.95 10.06 -17.06
CA ASN A 89 -13.69 11.26 -17.42
C ASN A 89 -14.96 11.44 -16.57
N ALA A 90 -15.02 10.85 -15.39
CA ALA A 90 -16.22 10.84 -14.54
C ALA A 90 -16.86 12.24 -14.35
N PRO A 91 -16.13 13.32 -14.02
CA PRO A 91 -16.74 14.65 -13.91
C PRO A 91 -17.38 15.14 -15.20
N GLY A 92 -16.75 14.88 -16.36
CA GLY A 92 -17.28 15.28 -17.65
C GLY A 92 -18.53 14.53 -18.07
N ASP A 93 -18.59 13.25 -17.76
CA ASP A 93 -19.74 12.40 -18.09
C ASP A 93 -20.93 12.74 -17.18
N ILE A 94 -20.68 12.99 -15.88
CA ILE A 94 -21.72 13.49 -14.95
C ILE A 94 -22.28 14.82 -15.45
N ALA A 95 -21.41 15.77 -15.83
CA ALA A 95 -21.83 17.07 -16.31
C ALA A 95 -22.66 17.00 -17.60
N LYS A 96 -22.30 16.12 -18.54
CA LYS A 96 -23.06 15.90 -19.77
C LYS A 96 -24.45 15.33 -19.49
N ILE A 97 -24.55 14.37 -18.57
CA ILE A 97 -25.84 13.77 -18.19
C ILE A 97 -26.72 14.76 -17.45
N ALA A 98 -26.14 15.53 -16.51
CA ALA A 98 -26.85 16.55 -15.76
C ALA A 98 -27.29 17.74 -16.64
N GLY A 99 -26.52 18.07 -17.69
CA GLY A 99 -26.83 19.12 -18.66
C GLY A 99 -26.82 20.54 -18.09
N GLY A 100 -27.39 21.50 -18.86
CA GLY A 100 -27.66 22.86 -18.42
C GLY A 100 -26.45 23.58 -17.80
N GLN A 101 -26.65 24.19 -16.65
CA GLN A 101 -25.62 24.96 -15.92
C GLN A 101 -24.41 24.09 -15.50
N TYR A 102 -24.60 22.79 -15.20
CA TYR A 102 -23.51 21.90 -14.81
C TYR A 102 -22.53 21.63 -15.94
N LEU A 103 -23.04 21.46 -17.16
CA LEU A 103 -22.19 21.31 -18.34
C LEU A 103 -21.40 22.60 -18.62
N ASN A 104 -22.04 23.75 -18.49
CA ASN A 104 -21.39 25.05 -18.63
C ASN A 104 -20.29 25.24 -17.59
N TYR A 105 -20.58 24.94 -16.34
CA TYR A 105 -19.62 25.00 -15.24
C TYR A 105 -18.43 24.06 -15.47
N TYR A 106 -18.69 22.82 -15.84
CA TYR A 106 -17.62 21.86 -16.19
C TYR A 106 -16.70 22.40 -17.30
N ASN A 107 -17.27 22.97 -18.36
CA ASN A 107 -16.51 23.51 -19.46
C ASN A 107 -15.64 24.71 -19.03
N GLN A 108 -16.15 25.58 -18.16
CA GLN A 108 -15.37 26.67 -17.59
C GLN A 108 -14.22 26.15 -16.73
N CYS A 109 -14.47 25.21 -15.81
CA CYS A 109 -13.44 24.58 -14.98
C CYS A 109 -12.35 23.89 -15.80
N LYS A 110 -12.75 23.22 -16.88
CA LYS A 110 -11.83 22.53 -17.81
C LYS A 110 -10.95 23.54 -18.56
N ASN A 111 -11.56 24.59 -19.07
CA ASN A 111 -10.84 25.63 -19.84
C ASN A 111 -9.86 26.38 -18.93
N ASN A 112 -10.24 26.67 -17.70
CA ASN A 112 -9.41 27.35 -16.71
C ASN A 112 -8.46 26.40 -15.96
N ARG A 113 -8.45 25.11 -16.31
CA ARG A 113 -7.67 24.05 -15.61
C ARG A 113 -7.91 23.98 -14.11
N ASN A 114 -9.08 24.40 -13.65
CA ASN A 114 -9.44 24.38 -12.24
C ASN A 114 -9.96 23.00 -11.80
N ARG A 115 -9.01 22.09 -11.46
CA ARG A 115 -9.33 20.73 -11.02
C ARG A 115 -10.06 20.67 -9.67
N LYS A 116 -9.83 21.66 -8.79
CA LYS A 116 -10.52 21.71 -7.48
C LYS A 116 -12.00 21.98 -7.69
N ALA A 117 -12.34 22.96 -8.50
CA ALA A 117 -13.73 23.31 -8.80
C ALA A 117 -14.50 22.16 -9.51
N MET A 118 -13.84 21.31 -10.30
CA MET A 118 -14.49 20.14 -10.89
C MET A 118 -15.07 19.16 -9.85
N LYS A 119 -14.56 19.16 -8.61
CA LYS A 119 -15.13 18.36 -7.51
C LYS A 119 -16.54 18.80 -7.15
N ASN A 120 -16.89 20.06 -7.40
CA ASN A 120 -18.23 20.57 -7.12
C ASN A 120 -19.32 19.93 -7.99
N LEU A 121 -18.96 19.25 -9.08
CA LEU A 121 -19.93 18.50 -9.88
C LEU A 121 -20.61 17.36 -9.09
N HIS A 122 -19.97 16.86 -8.04
CA HIS A 122 -20.57 15.89 -7.12
C HIS A 122 -21.66 16.53 -6.22
N LYS A 123 -21.73 17.86 -6.17
CA LYS A 123 -22.77 18.61 -5.45
C LYS A 123 -24.12 18.67 -6.18
N TYR A 124 -24.21 18.10 -7.39
CA TYR A 124 -25.49 17.99 -8.09
C TYR A 124 -26.46 17.13 -7.27
N LYS A 125 -27.55 17.75 -6.81
CA LYS A 125 -28.47 17.16 -5.82
C LYS A 125 -29.19 15.88 -6.26
N TYR A 126 -29.23 15.61 -7.56
CA TYR A 126 -29.86 14.43 -8.12
C TYR A 126 -28.87 13.35 -8.57
N VAL A 127 -27.58 13.53 -8.34
CA VAL A 127 -26.57 12.49 -8.56
C VAL A 127 -26.13 11.89 -7.23
N MET A 128 -26.05 10.57 -7.18
CA MET A 128 -25.68 9.83 -5.98
C MET A 128 -24.53 8.90 -6.29
N ALA A 129 -23.69 8.61 -5.27
CA ALA A 129 -22.52 7.72 -5.34
C ALA A 129 -21.53 8.11 -6.47
N SER A 130 -21.36 9.39 -6.74
CA SER A 130 -20.45 9.89 -7.78
C SER A 130 -19.07 10.30 -7.28
N ASP A 131 -18.86 10.40 -5.96
CA ASP A 131 -17.64 10.88 -5.30
C ASP A 131 -16.66 9.77 -4.91
N TYR A 132 -16.89 8.56 -5.37
CA TYR A 132 -15.97 7.44 -5.17
C TYR A 132 -14.82 7.48 -6.18
N ASP A 133 -13.61 7.24 -5.67
CA ASP A 133 -12.48 6.96 -6.54
C ASP A 133 -12.58 5.53 -7.12
N PRO A 134 -11.95 5.27 -8.29
CA PRO A 134 -12.06 3.98 -8.95
C PRO A 134 -11.64 2.79 -8.07
N GLU A 135 -10.57 2.90 -7.28
CA GLU A 135 -10.12 1.81 -6.40
C GLU A 135 -11.18 1.48 -5.33
N SER A 136 -11.76 2.50 -4.70
CA SER A 136 -12.84 2.32 -3.71
C SER A 136 -14.09 1.73 -4.36
N TYR A 137 -14.49 2.22 -5.54
CA TYR A 137 -15.65 1.71 -6.25
C TYR A 137 -15.52 0.21 -6.57
N TYR A 138 -14.39 -0.21 -7.15
CA TYR A 138 -14.18 -1.62 -7.50
C TYR A 138 -14.04 -2.51 -6.26
N ARG A 139 -13.49 -2.02 -5.15
CA ARG A 139 -13.51 -2.74 -3.86
C ARG A 139 -14.93 -2.96 -3.35
N ILE A 140 -15.78 -1.95 -3.45
CA ILE A 140 -17.20 -2.03 -3.10
C ILE A 140 -17.90 -3.08 -3.99
N GLN A 141 -17.64 -3.09 -5.30
CA GLN A 141 -18.18 -4.11 -6.20
C GLN A 141 -17.73 -5.52 -5.80
N CYS A 142 -16.45 -5.71 -5.47
CA CYS A 142 -15.96 -6.99 -4.97
C CYS A 142 -16.70 -7.41 -3.68
N SER A 143 -16.87 -6.49 -2.72
CA SER A 143 -17.57 -6.78 -1.46
C SER A 143 -19.04 -7.10 -1.63
N CYS A 144 -19.69 -6.52 -2.64
CA CYS A 144 -21.09 -6.81 -2.93
C CYS A 144 -21.30 -8.19 -3.58
N HIS A 145 -20.32 -8.66 -4.38
CA HIS A 145 -20.53 -9.80 -5.27
C HIS A 145 -19.68 -11.03 -4.95
N TYR A 146 -18.50 -10.88 -4.34
CA TYR A 146 -17.52 -11.95 -4.19
C TYR A 146 -17.01 -12.18 -2.77
N LEU A 147 -17.11 -11.19 -1.88
CA LEU A 147 -16.54 -11.32 -0.54
C LEU A 147 -17.62 -11.66 0.48
N ASN A 148 -17.29 -12.58 1.38
CA ASN A 148 -17.97 -12.68 2.66
C ASN A 148 -17.23 -11.77 3.67
N ASP A 149 -17.92 -11.34 4.74
CA ASP A 149 -17.38 -10.44 5.75
C ASP A 149 -16.39 -11.14 6.73
N LYS A 150 -15.87 -12.32 6.36
CA LYS A 150 -14.92 -13.07 7.20
C LYS A 150 -13.50 -12.81 6.71
N PRO A 151 -12.67 -12.14 7.51
CA PRO A 151 -11.27 -11.95 7.17
C PRO A 151 -10.54 -13.30 7.11
N LYS A 152 -9.57 -13.40 6.22
CA LYS A 152 -8.71 -14.57 6.05
C LYS A 152 -7.31 -14.25 6.53
N PRO A 153 -6.55 -15.24 7.03
CA PRO A 153 -5.15 -15.01 7.35
C PRO A 153 -4.38 -14.61 6.08
N ILE A 154 -3.45 -13.68 6.25
CA ILE A 154 -2.56 -13.20 5.19
C ILE A 154 -1.17 -13.78 5.34
N ASP A 155 -0.54 -14.09 4.20
CA ASP A 155 0.85 -14.52 4.12
C ASP A 155 1.76 -13.29 4.05
N LYS A 156 2.79 -13.20 4.91
CA LYS A 156 3.64 -12.01 5.06
C LYS A 156 5.10 -12.30 4.79
N LEU A 157 5.78 -11.32 4.23
CA LEU A 157 7.23 -11.19 4.13
C LEU A 157 7.69 -10.00 4.96
N TYR A 158 8.88 -10.10 5.53
CA TYR A 158 9.54 -9.03 6.28
C TYR A 158 10.91 -8.82 5.67
N SER A 159 11.32 -7.58 5.48
CA SER A 159 12.61 -7.28 4.85
C SER A 159 13.25 -6.02 5.41
N ASP A 160 14.57 -5.96 5.26
CA ASP A 160 15.42 -4.83 5.63
C ASP A 160 16.68 -4.84 4.77
N ILE A 161 17.24 -3.65 4.49
CA ILE A 161 18.47 -3.49 3.73
C ILE A 161 19.57 -2.84 4.58
N GLU A 162 20.80 -3.25 4.32
CA GLU A 162 21.99 -2.58 4.85
C GLU A 162 22.84 -2.02 3.71
N VAL A 163 23.37 -0.81 3.91
CA VAL A 163 24.05 -0.05 2.87
C VAL A 163 25.50 0.23 3.26
N ASP A 164 26.43 0.13 2.30
CA ASP A 164 27.84 0.46 2.51
C ASP A 164 28.08 1.96 2.60
N GLY A 165 27.96 2.49 3.78
CA GLY A 165 28.19 3.91 4.04
C GLY A 165 29.63 4.29 4.34
N ILE A 166 30.62 3.40 4.20
CA ILE A 166 32.01 3.66 4.68
C ILE A 166 32.66 4.87 3.99
N ASN A 167 32.40 5.06 2.70
CA ASN A 167 32.94 6.15 1.91
C ASN A 167 31.98 7.35 1.76
N VAL A 168 30.85 7.36 2.46
CA VAL A 168 29.84 8.42 2.37
C VAL A 168 29.93 9.34 3.59
N GLU A 169 30.16 10.64 3.36
CA GLU A 169 30.04 11.62 4.42
C GLU A 169 28.60 11.87 4.83
N GLY A 170 28.30 11.76 6.12
CA GLY A 170 26.94 11.95 6.64
C GLY A 170 26.03 10.73 6.48
N MET A 171 24.76 10.97 6.18
CA MET A 171 23.74 9.91 5.98
C MET A 171 23.72 9.49 4.52
N VAL A 172 23.63 8.20 4.28
CA VAL A 172 23.42 7.62 2.94
C VAL A 172 21.98 7.87 2.52
N ALA A 173 21.72 8.39 1.33
CA ALA A 173 20.39 8.85 0.98
C ALA A 173 19.87 8.58 -0.45
N ASN A 174 20.77 8.63 -1.48
CA ASN A 174 20.34 8.72 -2.88
C ASN A 174 20.86 7.56 -3.76
N GLY A 175 21.07 6.39 -3.19
CA GLY A 175 21.58 5.23 -3.92
C GLY A 175 23.08 5.31 -4.26
N GLU A 176 23.84 6.23 -3.66
CA GLU A 176 25.26 6.48 -3.95
C GLU A 176 26.19 5.36 -3.54
N ALA A 177 25.77 4.52 -2.60
CA ALA A 177 26.58 3.42 -2.09
C ALA A 177 25.94 2.05 -2.35
N PRO A 178 26.72 0.98 -2.45
CA PRO A 178 26.22 -0.37 -2.64
C PRO A 178 25.32 -0.82 -1.49
N ILE A 179 24.34 -1.66 -1.80
CA ILE A 179 23.59 -2.41 -0.79
C ILE A 179 24.38 -3.64 -0.40
N ASN A 180 24.84 -3.70 0.84
CA ASN A 180 25.70 -4.76 1.36
C ASN A 180 24.96 -6.03 1.69
N ALA A 181 23.75 -5.92 2.23
CA ALA A 181 22.92 -7.05 2.58
C ALA A 181 21.44 -6.71 2.45
N ILE A 182 20.65 -7.72 2.11
CA ILE A 182 19.18 -7.68 2.15
C ILE A 182 18.74 -8.97 2.83
N THR A 183 17.98 -8.86 3.91
CA THR A 183 17.32 -10.02 4.50
C THR A 183 15.85 -10.01 4.20
N LEU A 184 15.32 -11.16 3.80
CA LEU A 184 13.91 -11.43 3.53
C LEU A 184 13.44 -12.64 4.33
N ILE A 185 12.49 -12.46 5.22
CA ILE A 185 11.88 -13.57 5.97
C ILE A 185 10.51 -13.90 5.38
N ASP A 186 10.32 -15.15 5.00
CA ASP A 186 9.02 -15.71 4.64
C ASP A 186 8.40 -16.41 5.86
N GLU A 187 7.41 -15.75 6.46
CA GLU A 187 6.70 -16.27 7.63
C GLU A 187 6.03 -17.62 7.35
N LYS A 188 5.50 -17.82 6.14
CA LYS A 188 4.73 -18.99 5.77
C LYS A 188 5.57 -20.25 5.68
N THR A 189 6.74 -20.17 5.05
CA THR A 189 7.65 -21.30 4.88
C THR A 189 8.69 -21.39 5.97
N ARG A 190 8.77 -20.38 6.84
CA ARG A 190 9.77 -20.30 7.90
C ARG A 190 11.20 -20.31 7.34
N VAL A 191 11.44 -19.54 6.28
CA VAL A 191 12.75 -19.38 5.67
C VAL A 191 13.22 -17.95 5.77
N SER A 192 14.45 -17.75 6.19
CA SER A 192 15.18 -16.48 6.17
C SER A 192 16.19 -16.51 5.02
N TYR A 193 16.01 -15.64 4.05
CA TYR A 193 16.91 -15.47 2.91
C TYR A 193 17.75 -14.23 3.13
N THR A 194 19.07 -14.35 3.16
CA THR A 194 20.00 -13.23 3.24
C THR A 194 20.82 -13.16 1.95
N PHE A 195 20.68 -12.06 1.22
CA PHE A 195 21.43 -11.72 0.03
C PHE A 195 22.59 -10.82 0.47
N ALA A 196 23.81 -11.25 0.29
CA ALA A 196 24.99 -10.60 0.81
C ALA A 196 25.99 -10.26 -0.29
N LEU A 197 26.39 -9.00 -0.38
CA LEU A 197 27.36 -8.55 -1.35
C LEU A 197 28.79 -8.75 -0.80
N ARG A 198 29.66 -9.41 -1.59
CA ARG A 198 31.06 -9.56 -1.23
C ARG A 198 31.79 -8.25 -1.47
N ASN A 199 32.59 -7.86 -0.50
CA ASN A 199 33.62 -6.86 -0.68
C ASN A 199 34.94 -7.61 -1.02
N GLU A 200 35.51 -7.36 -2.20
CA GLU A 200 36.60 -8.15 -2.79
C GLU A 200 37.83 -8.33 -1.86
N ASN A 201 38.03 -7.46 -0.89
CA ASN A 201 39.19 -7.43 -0.02
C ASN A 201 38.89 -7.85 1.43
N ASN A 202 37.72 -8.37 1.74
CA ASN A 202 37.37 -8.74 3.10
C ASN A 202 37.58 -10.27 3.36
N PRO A 203 38.67 -10.68 4.02
CA PRO A 203 38.94 -12.08 4.29
C PRO A 203 37.89 -12.74 5.20
N GLN A 204 37.15 -11.98 5.96
CA GLN A 204 36.12 -12.51 6.85
C GLN A 204 34.93 -13.11 6.07
N ILE A 205 34.66 -12.61 4.85
CA ILE A 205 33.60 -13.16 3.99
C ILE A 205 33.98 -14.58 3.58
N GLN A 206 35.22 -14.79 3.13
CA GLN A 206 35.70 -16.12 2.75
C GLN A 206 35.72 -17.10 3.94
N MET A 207 36.02 -16.60 5.13
CA MET A 207 35.98 -17.43 6.35
C MET A 207 34.54 -17.84 6.65
N LEU A 208 33.59 -16.93 6.52
CA LEU A 208 32.17 -17.21 6.73
C LEU A 208 31.61 -18.18 5.68
N GLU A 209 31.99 -18.04 4.39
CA GLU A 209 31.59 -18.95 3.32
C GLU A 209 32.10 -20.37 3.55
N ASN A 210 33.29 -20.51 4.13
CA ASN A 210 33.87 -21.81 4.45
C ASN A 210 33.24 -22.47 5.70
N ASP A 211 32.50 -21.71 6.51
CA ASP A 211 31.82 -22.18 7.73
C ASP A 211 30.35 -21.72 7.79
N LEU A 212 29.63 -21.90 6.71
CA LEU A 212 28.20 -21.56 6.64
C LEU A 212 27.35 -22.35 7.64
N ASP A 213 27.66 -23.63 7.82
CA ASP A 213 26.94 -24.46 8.80
C ASP A 213 27.14 -23.95 10.23
N GLY A 214 28.34 -23.50 10.58
CA GLY A 214 28.64 -22.87 11.87
C GLY A 214 27.85 -21.53 12.02
N PHE A 215 27.75 -20.74 10.97
CA PHE A 215 26.96 -19.53 10.97
C PHE A 215 25.46 -19.81 11.16
N VAL A 216 24.91 -20.76 10.43
CA VAL A 216 23.50 -21.16 10.54
C VAL A 216 23.20 -21.69 11.95
N ASN A 217 24.10 -22.50 12.53
CA ASN A 217 23.95 -22.98 13.93
C ASN A 217 23.92 -21.80 14.92
N GLU A 218 24.76 -20.78 14.72
CA GLU A 218 24.72 -19.59 15.57
C GLU A 218 23.43 -18.80 15.41
N CYS A 219 22.86 -18.68 14.21
CA CYS A 219 21.53 -18.11 14.02
C CYS A 219 20.48 -18.87 14.83
N HIS A 220 20.50 -20.19 14.83
CA HIS A 220 19.60 -21.02 15.63
C HIS A 220 19.78 -20.79 17.14
N GLU A 221 21.03 -20.79 17.62
CA GLU A 221 21.34 -20.55 19.02
C GLU A 221 20.88 -19.17 19.50
N MET A 222 21.02 -18.15 18.64
CA MET A 222 20.68 -16.77 19.02
C MET A 222 19.19 -16.46 18.91
N PHE A 223 18.48 -17.04 17.94
CA PHE A 223 17.17 -16.53 17.56
C PHE A 223 16.01 -17.49 17.78
N ASP A 224 16.22 -18.82 17.81
CA ASP A 224 15.13 -19.80 17.84
C ASP A 224 14.28 -19.71 19.11
N GLU A 225 14.87 -19.43 20.26
CA GLU A 225 14.12 -19.30 21.51
C GLU A 225 13.09 -18.17 21.44
N SER A 226 13.47 -17.01 20.87
CA SER A 226 12.62 -15.82 20.82
C SER A 226 11.64 -15.83 19.65
N TYR A 227 12.09 -16.29 18.48
CA TYR A 227 11.34 -16.15 17.21
C TYR A 227 10.83 -17.47 16.67
N GLY A 228 11.29 -18.61 17.21
CA GLY A 228 11.09 -19.95 16.67
C GLY A 228 12.02 -20.21 15.48
N SER A 229 12.21 -21.50 15.14
CA SER A 229 13.19 -21.90 14.13
C SER A 229 12.85 -21.45 12.72
N PHE A 230 13.86 -20.96 12.01
CA PHE A 230 13.83 -20.64 10.58
C PHE A 230 14.91 -21.44 9.86
N ASP A 231 14.70 -21.76 8.59
CA ASP A 231 15.73 -22.24 7.69
C ASP A 231 16.51 -21.02 7.15
N TYR A 232 17.78 -20.87 7.57
CA TYR A 232 18.60 -19.71 7.19
C TYR A 232 19.38 -20.01 5.91
N LYS A 233 19.16 -19.22 4.85
CA LYS A 233 19.81 -19.32 3.55
C LYS A 233 20.59 -18.07 3.24
N ILE A 234 21.88 -18.18 3.10
CA ILE A 234 22.79 -17.08 2.79
C ILE A 234 23.28 -17.22 1.34
N MET A 235 23.10 -16.20 0.55
CA MET A 235 23.50 -16.14 -0.86
C MET A 235 24.51 -15.01 -1.06
N PHE A 236 25.70 -15.34 -1.53
CA PHE A 236 26.76 -14.36 -1.75
C PHE A 236 26.85 -13.94 -3.21
N TYR A 237 27.04 -12.65 -3.43
CA TYR A 237 27.18 -12.02 -4.73
C TYR A 237 28.50 -11.24 -4.78
N ASP A 238 29.21 -11.27 -5.92
CA ASP A 238 30.36 -10.42 -6.12
C ASP A 238 29.95 -8.96 -6.20
N GLU A 239 30.78 -8.02 -5.77
CA GLU A 239 30.51 -6.58 -5.73
C GLU A 239 30.02 -6.05 -7.10
N LYS A 240 30.60 -6.52 -8.21
CA LYS A 240 30.19 -6.18 -9.58
C LYS A 240 28.81 -6.73 -9.98
N ASP A 241 28.30 -7.71 -9.25
CA ASP A 241 27.03 -8.39 -9.53
C ASP A 241 25.90 -7.89 -8.61
N GLU A 242 26.03 -6.70 -8.00
CA GLU A 242 25.01 -6.11 -7.14
C GLU A 242 23.62 -6.05 -7.82
N ILE A 243 23.59 -5.67 -9.10
CA ILE A 243 22.32 -5.66 -9.84
C ILE A 243 21.68 -7.03 -9.94
N LYS A 244 22.48 -8.11 -10.05
CA LYS A 244 21.98 -9.48 -10.05
C LYS A 244 21.42 -9.84 -8.68
N MET A 245 22.07 -9.43 -7.60
CA MET A 245 21.56 -9.59 -6.24
C MET A 245 20.17 -8.97 -6.09
N LEU A 246 20.00 -7.74 -6.55
CA LEU A 246 18.70 -7.03 -6.52
C LEU A 246 17.66 -7.74 -7.40
N MET A 247 18.04 -8.19 -8.60
CA MET A 247 17.15 -8.96 -9.47
C MET A 247 16.71 -10.28 -8.82
N ASP A 248 17.61 -11.02 -8.22
CA ASP A 248 17.31 -12.30 -7.58
C ASP A 248 16.42 -12.10 -6.34
N TYR A 249 16.63 -11.01 -5.57
CA TYR A 249 15.77 -10.62 -4.46
C TYR A 249 14.33 -10.35 -4.92
N PHE A 250 14.11 -9.49 -5.93
CA PHE A 250 12.78 -9.22 -6.43
C PHE A 250 12.15 -10.42 -7.12
N ASN A 251 12.93 -11.22 -7.86
CA ASN A 251 12.46 -12.47 -8.46
C ASN A 251 11.96 -13.45 -7.39
N LEU A 252 12.63 -13.53 -6.23
CA LEU A 252 12.16 -14.36 -5.13
C LEU A 252 10.79 -13.87 -4.61
N ILE A 253 10.60 -12.57 -4.42
CA ILE A 253 9.31 -12.00 -4.03
C ILE A 253 8.23 -12.36 -5.07
N HIS A 254 8.55 -12.21 -6.37
CA HIS A 254 7.64 -12.53 -7.48
C HIS A 254 7.26 -14.02 -7.52
N ILE A 255 8.18 -14.92 -7.16
CA ILE A 255 7.92 -16.37 -7.08
C ILE A 255 7.06 -16.70 -5.86
N LEU A 256 7.40 -16.14 -4.70
CA LEU A 256 6.70 -16.40 -3.45
C LEU A 256 5.26 -15.87 -3.46
N LYS A 257 5.02 -14.74 -4.12
CA LYS A 257 3.70 -14.10 -4.26
C LYS A 257 2.95 -14.03 -2.92
N ARG A 258 3.62 -13.62 -1.82
CA ARG A 258 2.94 -13.44 -0.53
C ARG A 258 1.99 -12.26 -0.58
N ASP A 259 1.08 -12.17 0.37
CA ASP A 259 0.04 -11.14 0.36
C ASP A 259 0.62 -9.77 0.68
N PHE A 260 1.48 -9.71 1.71
CA PHE A 260 2.19 -8.49 2.11
C PHE A 260 3.70 -8.71 2.18
N ILE A 261 4.44 -7.64 1.89
CA ILE A 261 5.83 -7.46 2.30
C ILE A 261 5.93 -6.17 3.10
N THR A 262 6.73 -6.20 4.16
CA THR A 262 6.85 -5.07 5.05
C THR A 262 8.31 -4.74 5.36
N PHE A 263 8.54 -3.45 5.59
CA PHE A 263 9.79 -2.86 6.06
C PHE A 263 9.50 -1.97 7.26
N TRP A 264 10.51 -1.78 8.11
CA TRP A 264 10.41 -0.79 9.17
C TRP A 264 10.98 0.55 8.71
N ASN A 265 10.13 1.52 8.41
CA ASN A 265 10.49 2.78 7.74
C ASN A 265 10.80 2.62 6.24
N MET A 266 9.86 2.06 5.51
CA MET A 266 9.95 1.79 4.07
C MET A 266 10.37 3.03 3.24
N ASN A 267 10.17 4.24 3.75
CA ASN A 267 10.61 5.46 3.08
C ASN A 267 12.11 5.44 2.76
N PHE A 268 12.93 4.86 3.64
CA PHE A 268 14.34 4.68 3.37
C PHE A 268 14.55 3.54 2.37
N ASP A 269 14.14 2.33 2.70
CA ASP A 269 14.47 1.11 1.95
C ASP A 269 13.97 1.17 0.50
N ALA A 270 12.70 1.51 0.28
CA ALA A 270 12.11 1.53 -1.05
C ALA A 270 12.73 2.61 -1.94
N ASN A 271 12.93 3.83 -1.42
CA ASN A 271 13.55 4.89 -2.19
C ASN A 271 15.00 4.57 -2.49
N TYR A 272 15.74 4.07 -1.49
CA TYR A 272 17.14 3.71 -1.66
C TYR A 272 17.34 2.64 -2.73
N MET A 273 16.56 1.56 -2.69
CA MET A 273 16.60 0.51 -3.73
C MET A 273 16.26 1.07 -5.11
N MET A 274 15.23 1.94 -5.23
CA MET A 274 14.89 2.56 -6.52
C MET A 274 16.04 3.43 -7.05
N ASP A 275 16.65 4.23 -6.20
CA ASP A 275 17.72 5.14 -6.60
C ASP A 275 19.00 4.35 -6.90
N ARG A 276 19.31 3.31 -6.12
CA ARG A 276 20.44 2.43 -6.39
C ARG A 276 20.32 1.69 -7.73
N ILE A 277 19.15 1.18 -8.06
CA ILE A 277 18.89 0.55 -9.35
C ILE A 277 19.12 1.54 -10.50
N LYS A 278 18.74 2.83 -10.34
CA LYS A 278 19.00 3.87 -11.34
C LYS A 278 20.49 4.15 -11.49
N GLU A 279 21.22 4.27 -10.36
CA GLU A 279 22.67 4.48 -10.35
C GLU A 279 23.41 3.31 -11.05
N LEU A 280 22.91 2.11 -10.92
CA LEU A 280 23.40 0.94 -11.65
C LEU A 280 23.00 0.92 -13.14
N GLY A 281 22.26 1.93 -13.62
CA GLY A 281 21.89 2.10 -15.03
C GLY A 281 20.62 1.38 -15.46
N TYR A 282 19.75 0.97 -14.53
CA TYR A 282 18.52 0.23 -14.83
C TYR A 282 17.28 1.03 -14.43
N ASN A 283 16.14 0.67 -15.03
CA ASN A 283 14.86 1.24 -14.63
C ASN A 283 14.27 0.43 -13.46
N PRO A 284 14.01 1.04 -12.29
CA PRO A 284 13.44 0.35 -11.13
C PRO A 284 12.15 -0.43 -11.43
N ALA A 285 11.28 0.14 -12.27
CA ALA A 285 10.03 -0.51 -12.62
C ALA A 285 10.21 -1.84 -13.39
N ASP A 286 11.34 -2.02 -14.10
CA ASP A 286 11.59 -3.27 -14.83
C ASP A 286 12.10 -4.40 -13.93
N ILE A 287 12.68 -4.06 -12.78
CA ILE A 287 13.24 -5.00 -11.81
C ILE A 287 12.23 -5.28 -10.69
N MET A 288 11.65 -4.22 -10.13
CA MET A 288 10.83 -4.31 -8.93
C MET A 288 9.38 -4.73 -9.20
N CYS A 289 8.83 -4.42 -10.39
CA CYS A 289 7.46 -4.80 -10.75
C CYS A 289 7.39 -6.23 -11.28
N HIS A 290 6.32 -6.94 -10.94
CA HIS A 290 6.10 -8.29 -11.47
C HIS A 290 5.88 -8.27 -12.98
N PRO A 291 6.50 -9.18 -13.76
CA PRO A 291 6.46 -9.17 -15.23
C PRO A 291 5.05 -9.34 -15.83
N ASP A 292 4.10 -9.93 -15.12
CA ASP A 292 2.72 -10.11 -15.59
C ASP A 292 1.96 -8.78 -15.75
N PHE A 293 2.42 -7.70 -15.10
CA PHE A 293 1.77 -6.40 -15.16
C PHE A 293 2.18 -5.66 -16.44
N LYS A 294 1.19 -5.34 -17.27
CA LYS A 294 1.42 -4.60 -18.52
C LYS A 294 1.84 -3.15 -18.26
N LEU A 295 1.27 -2.56 -17.23
CA LEU A 295 1.63 -1.21 -16.77
C LEU A 295 2.43 -1.34 -15.48
N LYS A 296 3.69 -0.96 -15.56
CA LYS A 296 4.62 -1.06 -14.44
C LYS A 296 4.67 0.28 -13.69
N LYS A 297 4.10 0.31 -12.51
CA LYS A 297 4.20 1.44 -11.57
C LYS A 297 5.19 1.09 -10.48
N CYS A 298 6.14 1.97 -10.24
CA CYS A 298 7.10 1.87 -9.15
C CYS A 298 7.44 3.27 -8.67
N TYR A 299 6.75 3.75 -7.64
CA TYR A 299 7.03 5.06 -7.05
C TYR A 299 6.59 5.15 -5.60
N TYR A 300 7.31 5.90 -4.81
CA TYR A 300 7.00 6.20 -3.42
C TYR A 300 6.36 7.58 -3.30
N TYR A 301 5.21 7.66 -2.62
CA TYR A 301 4.58 8.91 -2.23
C TYR A 301 4.97 9.23 -0.79
N GLU A 302 5.70 10.30 -0.58
CA GLU A 302 6.06 10.83 0.74
C GLU A 302 5.09 11.94 1.14
N ASP A 303 4.46 11.80 2.31
CA ASP A 303 3.64 12.86 2.91
C ASP A 303 4.52 13.89 3.63
N ARG A 304 4.95 14.91 2.88
CA ARG A 304 5.80 15.98 3.38
C ARG A 304 5.09 16.97 4.30
N LYS A 305 3.78 16.87 4.46
CA LYS A 305 2.99 17.74 5.34
C LYS A 305 2.97 17.24 6.77
N ASN A 306 3.08 15.94 6.97
CA ASN A 306 3.03 15.29 8.27
C ASN A 306 4.39 14.71 8.62
N PHE A 307 4.99 15.18 9.72
CA PHE A 307 6.33 14.74 10.16
C PHE A 307 6.28 13.58 11.15
N THR A 308 5.15 13.32 11.78
CA THR A 308 5.00 12.23 12.75
C THR A 308 4.40 10.99 12.11
N ALA A 309 4.94 9.82 12.40
CA ALA A 309 4.46 8.54 11.87
C ALA A 309 2.96 8.32 12.08
N LYS A 310 2.38 8.79 13.20
CA LYS A 310 0.92 8.74 13.49
C LYS A 310 0.05 9.43 12.45
N LEU A 311 0.58 10.40 11.71
CA LEU A 311 -0.16 11.23 10.77
C LEU A 311 0.27 11.04 9.32
N LYS A 312 1.43 10.41 9.09
CA LYS A 312 1.97 10.17 7.75
C LYS A 312 1.02 9.33 6.89
N LYS A 313 0.98 9.68 5.61
CA LYS A 313 0.21 8.98 4.58
C LYS A 313 1.13 8.47 3.46
N ASP A 314 2.35 8.15 3.81
CA ASP A 314 3.33 7.60 2.89
C ASP A 314 2.78 6.30 2.29
N TRP A 315 3.09 6.09 1.02
CA TRP A 315 2.60 4.92 0.31
C TRP A 315 3.51 4.54 -0.85
N PHE A 316 3.90 3.28 -0.90
CA PHE A 316 4.60 2.72 -2.05
C PHE A 316 3.61 2.11 -3.03
N THR A 317 3.60 2.63 -4.26
CA THR A 317 2.80 2.06 -5.34
C THR A 317 3.69 1.24 -6.24
N ILE A 318 3.43 -0.05 -6.30
CA ILE A 318 4.16 -0.99 -7.13
C ILE A 318 3.19 -1.95 -7.83
N SER A 319 3.48 -2.30 -9.08
CA SER A 319 2.72 -3.28 -9.85
C SER A 319 3.24 -4.68 -9.54
N ASP A 320 2.67 -5.29 -8.49
CA ASP A 320 3.04 -6.62 -8.01
C ASP A 320 1.81 -7.33 -7.40
N TYR A 321 1.87 -8.65 -7.29
CA TYR A 321 0.91 -9.48 -6.55
C TYR A 321 1.03 -9.30 -5.03
N THR A 322 2.15 -8.79 -4.56
CA THR A 322 2.46 -8.52 -3.16
C THR A 322 2.26 -7.04 -2.86
N VAL A 323 1.61 -6.71 -1.76
CA VAL A 323 1.39 -5.32 -1.32
C VAL A 323 2.52 -4.92 -0.37
N TYR A 324 3.17 -3.79 -0.66
CA TYR A 324 4.27 -3.25 0.14
C TYR A 324 3.74 -2.31 1.21
N ILE A 325 4.04 -2.58 2.47
CA ILE A 325 3.49 -1.88 3.64
C ILE A 325 4.62 -1.37 4.55
N ASP A 326 4.56 -0.10 4.93
CA ASP A 326 5.42 0.46 5.98
C ASP A 326 4.88 0.05 7.36
N GLN A 327 5.55 -0.90 8.02
CA GLN A 327 5.13 -1.43 9.31
C GLN A 327 5.20 -0.38 10.43
N MET A 328 6.19 0.50 10.40
CA MET A 328 6.33 1.58 11.39
C MET A 328 5.14 2.53 11.35
N ILE A 329 4.70 2.91 10.14
CA ILE A 329 3.54 3.78 9.98
C ILE A 329 2.27 3.08 10.45
N VAL A 330 2.07 1.81 10.08
CA VAL A 330 0.89 1.03 10.52
C VAL A 330 0.87 0.92 12.05
N TYR A 331 1.99 0.54 12.66
CA TYR A 331 2.14 0.47 14.13
C TYR A 331 1.76 1.79 14.80
N ALA A 332 2.28 2.90 14.30
CA ALA A 332 2.02 4.22 14.85
C ALA A 332 0.56 4.66 14.67
N GLN A 333 -0.06 4.38 13.52
CA GLN A 333 -1.43 4.79 13.23
C GLN A 333 -2.46 3.96 14.00
N VAL A 334 -2.22 2.68 14.23
CA VAL A 334 -3.08 1.85 15.12
C VAL A 334 -3.10 2.42 16.53
N ARG A 335 -1.99 3.00 16.98
CA ARG A 335 -1.83 3.59 18.32
C ARG A 335 -2.06 5.10 18.37
N LYS A 336 -2.67 5.69 17.35
CA LYS A 336 -2.89 7.15 17.24
C LYS A 336 -3.63 7.74 18.43
N GLY A 337 -4.53 6.99 19.07
CA GLY A 337 -5.29 7.41 20.24
C GLY A 337 -4.49 7.45 21.55
N LYS A 338 -3.29 6.86 21.60
CA LYS A 338 -2.42 6.97 22.77
C LYS A 338 -1.80 8.38 22.80
N SER A 339 -1.93 9.09 23.93
CA SER A 339 -1.42 10.47 24.11
C SER A 339 0.09 10.56 23.90
N GLU A 340 0.83 9.57 24.39
CA GLU A 340 2.27 9.47 24.25
C GLU A 340 2.64 8.19 23.51
N LEU A 341 2.91 8.31 22.22
CA LEU A 341 3.73 7.36 21.49
C LEU A 341 5.13 7.96 21.49
N GLY A 342 6.06 7.35 22.19
CA GLY A 342 7.45 7.75 22.21
C GLY A 342 8.14 7.64 20.86
N SER A 343 9.38 7.26 20.82
CA SER A 343 10.08 6.96 19.57
C SER A 343 9.49 5.73 18.89
N VAL A 344 9.31 5.77 17.58
CA VAL A 344 8.89 4.63 16.75
C VAL A 344 10.07 3.91 16.08
N ARG A 345 11.30 4.12 16.58
CA ARG A 345 12.48 3.39 16.10
C ARG A 345 12.36 1.90 16.43
N LEU A 346 12.77 1.04 15.50
CA LEU A 346 12.66 -0.42 15.63
C LEU A 346 13.21 -0.92 16.96
N ASN A 347 14.38 -0.43 17.38
CA ASN A 347 15.01 -0.80 18.64
C ASN A 347 14.15 -0.48 19.88
N VAL A 348 13.49 0.69 19.88
CA VAL A 348 12.62 1.11 20.98
C VAL A 348 11.37 0.27 21.04
N ILE A 349 10.72 0.05 19.89
CA ILE A 349 9.49 -0.74 19.81
C ILE A 349 9.78 -2.22 20.08
N GLY A 350 10.91 -2.76 19.59
CA GLY A 350 11.36 -4.11 19.92
C GLY A 350 11.48 -4.31 21.42
N LYS A 351 12.13 -3.36 22.11
CA LYS A 351 12.26 -3.40 23.57
C LYS A 351 10.91 -3.28 24.29
N GLU A 352 10.04 -2.37 23.88
CA GLU A 352 8.72 -2.18 24.48
C GLU A 352 7.79 -3.38 24.26
N GLU A 353 7.77 -3.91 23.03
CA GLU A 353 6.83 -4.97 22.69
C GLU A 353 7.36 -6.36 23.00
N LEU A 354 8.63 -6.64 22.77
CA LEU A 354 9.21 -7.98 22.86
C LEU A 354 10.12 -8.17 24.09
N GLY A 355 10.58 -7.07 24.70
CA GLY A 355 11.68 -7.11 25.67
C GLY A 355 13.03 -7.40 25.01
N ASP A 356 13.11 -7.26 23.70
CA ASP A 356 14.26 -7.60 22.86
C ASP A 356 14.66 -6.39 22.00
N GLU A 357 15.92 -6.29 21.65
CA GLU A 357 16.46 -5.13 20.93
C GLU A 357 17.47 -5.53 19.85
N LYS A 358 17.86 -4.57 19.01
CA LYS A 358 18.91 -4.75 17.98
C LYS A 358 20.20 -5.26 18.62
N LEU A 359 21.01 -5.96 17.83
CA LEU A 359 22.33 -6.38 18.30
C LEU A 359 23.21 -5.16 18.56
N ASP A 360 23.94 -5.20 19.68
CA ASP A 360 24.89 -4.14 20.02
C ASP A 360 26.18 -4.28 19.18
N TYR A 361 26.59 -3.18 18.53
CA TYR A 361 27.79 -3.07 17.72
C TYR A 361 28.73 -1.95 18.20
N THR A 362 28.53 -1.46 19.42
CA THR A 362 29.35 -0.33 19.96
C THR A 362 30.83 -0.65 20.08
N GLU A 363 31.17 -1.94 20.24
CA GLU A 363 32.56 -2.41 20.25
C GLU A 363 33.25 -2.28 18.90
N GLU A 364 32.48 -2.29 17.79
CA GLU A 364 32.98 -2.16 16.41
C GLU A 364 32.96 -0.74 15.86
N ALA A 365 32.90 0.25 16.75
CA ALA A 365 32.87 1.69 16.51
C ALA A 365 31.55 2.23 15.94
N ASN A 366 31.04 1.73 14.80
CA ASN A 366 29.78 2.14 14.21
C ASN A 366 29.28 1.13 13.15
N ILE A 367 28.03 1.30 12.72
CA ILE A 367 27.40 0.44 11.72
C ILE A 367 28.12 0.45 10.36
N LYS A 368 28.73 1.58 9.95
CA LYS A 368 29.43 1.69 8.68
C LYS A 368 30.72 0.85 8.64
N THR A 369 31.37 0.69 9.80
CA THR A 369 32.61 -0.10 9.90
C THR A 369 32.34 -1.58 10.16
N LEU A 370 31.17 -1.92 10.68
CA LEU A 370 30.80 -3.27 11.07
C LEU A 370 31.03 -4.33 9.95
N PRO A 371 30.64 -4.10 8.67
CA PRO A 371 30.89 -5.08 7.60
C PRO A 371 32.36 -5.41 7.38
N TYR A 372 33.28 -4.49 7.74
CA TYR A 372 34.72 -4.61 7.53
C TYR A 372 35.45 -5.21 8.74
N VAL A 373 34.91 -4.98 9.94
CA VAL A 373 35.54 -5.42 11.19
C VAL A 373 34.99 -6.77 11.65
N ASN A 374 33.69 -6.99 11.48
CA ASN A 374 33.01 -8.23 11.90
C ASN A 374 31.84 -8.55 10.96
N TYR A 375 32.15 -9.14 9.81
CA TYR A 375 31.16 -9.42 8.76
C TYR A 375 30.08 -10.41 9.22
N LYS A 376 30.45 -11.38 10.05
CA LYS A 376 29.52 -12.34 10.63
C LYS A 376 28.47 -11.62 11.48
N LYS A 377 28.90 -10.75 12.40
CA LYS A 377 28.02 -9.94 13.23
C LYS A 377 27.16 -8.98 12.41
N PHE A 378 27.69 -8.46 11.31
CA PHE A 378 26.95 -7.63 10.37
C PHE A 378 25.75 -8.36 9.76
N LEU A 379 25.91 -9.60 9.28
CA LEU A 379 24.78 -10.37 8.76
C LEU A 379 23.79 -10.76 9.87
N LEU A 380 24.29 -11.15 11.06
CA LEU A 380 23.44 -11.41 12.21
C LEU A 380 22.60 -10.16 12.60
N TYR A 381 23.20 -8.97 12.49
CA TYR A 381 22.52 -7.70 12.76
C TYR A 381 21.35 -7.48 11.79
N ASN A 382 21.57 -7.62 10.47
CA ASN A 382 20.52 -7.46 9.48
C ASN A 382 19.40 -8.53 9.64
N ILE A 383 19.75 -9.79 9.91
CA ILE A 383 18.78 -10.86 10.20
C ILE A 383 17.95 -10.50 11.45
N LYS A 384 18.61 -10.00 12.51
CA LYS A 384 17.95 -9.61 13.77
C LYS A 384 16.94 -8.49 13.55
N ASP A 385 17.26 -7.49 12.73
CA ASP A 385 16.35 -6.38 12.46
C ASP A 385 15.06 -6.87 11.79
N VAL A 386 15.15 -7.81 10.87
CA VAL A 386 13.97 -8.41 10.24
C VAL A 386 13.19 -9.32 11.20
N LEU A 387 13.90 -10.07 12.07
CA LEU A 387 13.25 -10.88 13.10
C LEU A 387 12.50 -10.02 14.14
N LEU A 388 13.01 -8.83 14.48
CA LEU A 388 12.28 -7.87 15.31
C LEU A 388 10.97 -7.44 14.66
N GLN A 389 10.98 -7.11 13.36
CA GLN A 389 9.77 -6.76 12.61
C GLN A 389 8.74 -7.90 12.67
N TYR A 390 9.18 -9.13 12.39
CA TYR A 390 8.35 -10.34 12.48
C TYR A 390 7.81 -10.55 13.90
N GLY A 391 8.64 -10.42 14.93
CA GLY A 391 8.24 -10.59 16.33
C GLY A 391 7.19 -9.57 16.78
N ILE A 392 7.37 -8.29 16.38
CA ILE A 392 6.40 -7.22 16.65
C ILE A 392 5.06 -7.56 16.03
N GLU A 393 5.03 -7.94 14.75
CA GLU A 393 3.77 -8.31 14.07
C GLU A 393 3.11 -9.53 14.70
N ARG A 394 3.89 -10.57 15.04
CA ARG A 394 3.36 -11.77 15.72
C ARG A 394 2.67 -11.44 17.03
N LYS A 395 3.16 -10.42 17.76
CA LYS A 395 2.55 -9.95 19.00
C LYS A 395 1.36 -9.02 18.78
N THR A 396 1.46 -8.10 17.83
CA THR A 396 0.51 -6.99 17.69
C THR A 396 -0.60 -7.25 16.67
N SER A 397 -0.35 -8.08 15.66
CA SER A 397 -1.25 -8.37 14.54
C SER A 397 -1.75 -7.11 13.82
N ASP A 398 -0.91 -6.08 13.74
CA ASP A 398 -1.28 -4.79 13.16
C ASP A 398 -1.54 -4.88 11.65
N LEU A 399 -0.80 -5.72 10.93
CA LEU A 399 -0.98 -5.96 9.48
C LEU A 399 -2.26 -6.78 9.21
N ASP A 400 -2.55 -7.77 10.04
CA ASP A 400 -3.82 -8.51 9.96
C ASP A 400 -5.01 -7.59 10.23
N ASN A 401 -4.87 -6.66 11.17
CA ASN A 401 -5.87 -5.63 11.44
C ASN A 401 -6.02 -4.66 10.25
N LEU A 402 -4.92 -4.22 9.64
CA LEU A 402 -4.93 -3.37 8.44
C LEU A 402 -5.70 -4.06 7.31
N TYR A 403 -5.39 -5.33 7.01
CA TYR A 403 -6.09 -6.13 6.00
C TYR A 403 -7.58 -6.26 6.33
N THR A 404 -7.90 -6.69 7.53
CA THR A 404 -9.28 -6.89 8.00
C THR A 404 -10.11 -5.62 7.84
N ARG A 405 -9.60 -4.48 8.29
CA ARG A 405 -10.27 -3.19 8.17
C ARG A 405 -10.47 -2.76 6.71
N SER A 406 -9.47 -3.02 5.84
CA SER A 406 -9.59 -2.74 4.41
C SER A 406 -10.72 -3.55 3.77
N ILE A 407 -10.77 -4.85 4.02
CA ILE A 407 -11.75 -5.76 3.42
C ILE A 407 -13.16 -5.49 3.96
N MET A 408 -13.33 -5.44 5.28
CA MET A 408 -14.64 -5.25 5.92
C MET A 408 -15.28 -3.91 5.54
N ASN A 409 -14.49 -2.90 5.24
CA ASN A 409 -15.00 -1.56 4.92
C ASN A 409 -14.81 -1.17 3.45
N SER A 410 -14.31 -2.07 2.60
CA SER A 410 -14.10 -1.84 1.16
C SER A 410 -13.27 -0.59 0.86
N VAL A 411 -12.20 -0.36 1.63
CA VAL A 411 -11.30 0.79 1.45
C VAL A 411 -9.91 0.37 0.99
N PRO A 412 -9.23 1.15 0.14
CA PRO A 412 -7.81 0.95 -0.14
C PRO A 412 -6.97 1.04 1.14
N TYR A 413 -5.86 0.27 1.24
CA TYR A 413 -4.99 0.26 2.43
C TYR A 413 -4.53 1.66 2.84
N LYS A 414 -4.17 2.53 1.88
CA LYS A 414 -3.80 3.94 2.13
C LYS A 414 -4.89 4.79 2.81
N LYS A 415 -6.13 4.30 2.88
CA LYS A 415 -7.29 4.99 3.48
C LYS A 415 -7.85 4.29 4.73
N VAL A 416 -7.27 3.18 5.17
CA VAL A 416 -7.78 2.36 6.28
C VAL A 416 -7.86 3.14 7.61
N PHE A 417 -7.00 4.14 7.80
CA PHE A 417 -7.02 4.97 9.01
C PHE A 417 -7.89 6.22 8.89
N SER A 418 -8.61 6.40 7.77
CA SER A 418 -9.61 7.46 7.60
C SER A 418 -10.98 6.97 8.06
N GLN A 419 -11.44 7.39 9.23
CA GLN A 419 -12.73 6.99 9.79
C GLN A 419 -13.90 7.32 8.84
N THR A 420 -13.86 8.51 8.22
CA THR A 420 -14.87 8.93 7.24
C THR A 420 -14.92 7.98 6.03
N ALA A 421 -13.76 7.57 5.50
CA ALA A 421 -13.71 6.65 4.37
C ALA A 421 -14.24 5.25 4.74
N LEU A 422 -13.86 4.75 5.92
CA LEU A 422 -14.35 3.46 6.44
C LEU A 422 -15.89 3.47 6.54
N LEU A 423 -16.43 4.44 7.26
CA LEU A 423 -17.88 4.52 7.49
C LEU A 423 -18.65 4.70 6.18
N ARG A 424 -18.20 5.62 5.32
CA ARG A 424 -18.84 5.88 4.03
C ARG A 424 -18.91 4.64 3.15
N ASN A 425 -17.78 3.94 2.96
CA ASN A 425 -17.75 2.78 2.09
C ASN A 425 -18.54 1.60 2.69
N ARG A 426 -18.49 1.41 4.01
CA ARG A 426 -19.30 0.38 4.68
C ARG A 426 -20.78 0.65 4.51
N CYS A 427 -21.23 1.85 4.80
CA CYS A 427 -22.63 2.25 4.60
C CYS A 427 -23.07 2.02 3.15
N TYR A 428 -22.20 2.39 2.17
CA TYR A 428 -22.53 2.18 0.77
C TYR A 428 -22.75 0.71 0.43
N VAL A 429 -21.87 -0.18 0.88
CA VAL A 429 -22.03 -1.64 0.68
C VAL A 429 -23.31 -2.15 1.33
N ASP A 430 -23.57 -1.76 2.58
CA ASP A 430 -24.72 -2.26 3.34
C ASP A 430 -26.05 -1.78 2.73
N TYR A 431 -26.14 -0.52 2.32
CA TYR A 431 -27.33 0.00 1.64
C TYR A 431 -27.52 -0.62 0.26
N LEU A 432 -26.44 -0.75 -0.53
CA LEU A 432 -26.51 -1.32 -1.86
C LEU A 432 -26.98 -2.80 -1.83
N LYS A 433 -26.50 -3.59 -0.84
CA LYS A 433 -26.97 -4.97 -0.62
C LYS A 433 -28.47 -5.04 -0.26
N GLN A 434 -29.02 -3.99 0.33
CA GLN A 434 -30.43 -3.87 0.69
C GLN A 434 -31.30 -3.24 -0.42
N GLY A 435 -30.72 -2.93 -1.58
CA GLY A 435 -31.46 -2.30 -2.69
C GLY A 435 -31.62 -0.80 -2.60
N TYR A 436 -30.75 -0.13 -1.83
CA TYR A 436 -30.73 1.32 -1.69
C TYR A 436 -29.42 1.91 -2.17
N ILE A 437 -29.46 3.20 -2.55
CA ILE A 437 -28.28 4.00 -2.87
C ILE A 437 -28.21 5.19 -1.94
N ILE A 438 -26.99 5.55 -1.51
CA ILE A 438 -26.73 6.73 -0.68
C ILE A 438 -26.17 7.89 -1.50
N GLY A 439 -26.39 9.10 -1.03
CA GLY A 439 -25.85 10.34 -1.61
C GLY A 439 -24.33 10.46 -1.46
N ASN A 440 -23.80 11.53 -2.01
CA ASN A 440 -22.39 11.85 -1.93
C ASN A 440 -22.03 12.36 -0.52
N ASN A 441 -20.77 12.15 -0.11
CA ASN A 441 -20.24 12.63 1.18
C ASN A 441 -19.80 14.11 1.12
N ILE A 442 -20.55 14.94 0.41
CA ILE A 442 -20.32 16.38 0.33
C ILE A 442 -21.53 17.02 0.96
N ASN A 443 -21.30 17.88 1.96
CA ASN A 443 -22.36 18.74 2.50
C ASN A 443 -22.88 19.58 1.35
N ILE A 444 -24.11 19.31 0.93
CA ILE A 444 -24.74 20.02 -0.16
C ILE A 444 -25.41 21.23 0.47
N ASP A 445 -24.73 22.35 0.39
CA ASP A 445 -25.33 23.63 0.63
C ASP A 445 -26.13 24.02 -0.61
N TYR A 446 -27.43 23.77 -0.60
CA TYR A 446 -28.29 23.96 -1.76
C TYR A 446 -28.52 25.45 -2.08
N GLU A 447 -28.14 26.34 -1.18
CA GLU A 447 -28.34 27.78 -1.30
C GLU A 447 -27.12 28.53 -1.85
N ARG A 448 -25.93 27.86 -1.87
CA ARG A 448 -24.74 28.48 -2.47
C ARG A 448 -24.81 28.43 -3.98
N ASP A 449 -24.83 29.62 -4.57
CA ASP A 449 -24.68 29.77 -6.02
C ASP A 449 -23.28 29.26 -6.46
N PHE A 450 -23.21 28.51 -7.56
CA PHE A 450 -21.95 27.96 -8.09
C PHE A 450 -20.88 29.02 -8.43
N ASN A 451 -21.24 30.28 -8.33
CA ASN A 451 -20.42 31.44 -8.69
C ASN A 451 -19.68 32.09 -7.51
N GLU A 452 -19.94 31.69 -6.27
CA GLU A 452 -19.20 32.25 -5.15
C GLU A 452 -17.83 31.57 -5.01
N PRO A 453 -16.75 32.34 -4.89
CA PRO A 453 -15.44 31.76 -4.57
C PRO A 453 -15.52 31.12 -3.17
N GLU A 454 -15.03 29.88 -3.02
CA GLU A 454 -14.85 29.28 -1.71
C GLU A 454 -13.90 30.15 -0.90
N GLU A 455 -14.41 30.86 0.09
CA GLU A 455 -13.59 31.33 1.19
C GLU A 455 -13.10 30.06 1.92
N GLU A 456 -11.79 29.95 2.10
CA GLU A 456 -11.17 28.87 2.89
C GLU A 456 -11.61 29.06 4.37
N GLU A 457 -12.81 28.62 4.72
CA GLU A 457 -13.12 28.36 6.11
C GLU A 457 -12.35 27.08 6.52
N GLU A 458 -11.29 27.27 7.29
CA GLU A 458 -10.77 26.24 8.15
C GLU A 458 -11.93 25.77 9.05
N GLU A 459 -12.62 24.70 8.67
CA GLU A 459 -13.56 24.03 9.57
C GLU A 459 -12.80 23.55 10.81
N LYS A 460 -12.76 24.37 11.82
CA LYS A 460 -12.48 23.93 13.18
C LYS A 460 -13.66 23.06 13.61
N PHE A 461 -13.48 21.75 13.56
CA PHE A 461 -14.39 20.83 14.24
C PHE A 461 -14.39 21.16 15.73
N SER A 462 -15.37 21.95 16.17
CA SER A 462 -15.74 22.06 17.58
C SER A 462 -16.65 20.89 17.93
N GLY A 463 -16.07 19.79 18.33
CA GLY A 463 -16.82 18.60 18.71
C GLY A 463 -15.87 17.51 19.14
N ALA A 464 -15.19 17.72 20.25
CA ALA A 464 -14.53 16.64 20.96
C ALA A 464 -15.62 15.72 21.51
N PHE A 465 -15.68 14.49 21.01
CA PHE A 465 -16.17 13.40 21.83
C PHE A 465 -15.08 13.05 22.83
N ASN A 466 -15.29 13.38 24.11
CA ASN A 466 -14.54 12.90 25.25
C ASN A 466 -14.72 11.39 25.39
#